data_644f48057e6f97e93d8a8055aa3ce096
#
_entry.id   644f48057e6f97e93d8a8055aa3ce096
#
_cell.length_a   1.000
_cell.length_b   1.000
_cell.length_c   1.000
_cell.angle_alpha   90.00
_cell.angle_beta   90.00
_cell.angle_gamma   90.00
#
_symmetry.space_group_name_H-M   'P 1'
#
loop_
_entity.id
_entity.type
_entity.pdbx_description
1 polymer ?
#
loop_
_entity_poly.entity_id
_entity_poly.type
_entity_poly.pdbx_seq_one_letter_code
_entity_poly.pdbx_strand_id
1 'polypeptide(L)'
;AERTRSETSGKRSEVEIPVRKIELCATRLRLSSENPTADVRYVLRPAENTFPEVIWRVTDELGIDSPIAECAPIPGGVRVHALGDGTFALRCATRNGGVDIERYSVLFFESTGLGEPMLNPYGYISGGLYTLSGGEIGNGNERGFSSARDGISYAGFERIDFGGFGSDEMTIDVFCLDSDPLPIELWEGEPERRGSRLIGELMYHKPSIWNTYRAQTFPLPERIRGIKTLCLRFPRKAHVRGFSFTRKNGAFERRYAAECDAITGDSFERGAKEITSIGNNVTLIFSEMDFGSAGARGIHITGRSEHKTNSVQIRFRSEQNDSEPVRIVDFNRVDEPGYAVQKFEFEPVFGKNEVSFIFLPGSAFDFESFRFIRGDL
;
A
#
# COMPACT_ATOMS: atom_id res chain seq x y z
N ALA A 1 62.38 40.73 -11.69
CA ALA A 1 61.87 39.39 -12.06
C ALA A 1 61.47 38.67 -10.82
N GLU A 2 60.17 38.83 -10.45
CA GLU A 2 59.50 38.05 -9.37
C GLU A 2 58.83 36.81 -9.96
N ARG A 3 59.24 35.65 -9.47
CA ARG A 3 58.61 34.39 -9.77
C ARG A 3 57.43 34.16 -8.79
N THR A 4 56.25 34.33 -9.28
CA THR A 4 55.02 33.93 -8.57
C THR A 4 54.97 32.38 -8.49
N ARG A 5 55.05 31.83 -7.27
CA ARG A 5 54.76 30.43 -6.98
C ARG A 5 53.22 30.26 -6.99
N SER A 6 52.72 29.49 -7.93
CA SER A 6 51.34 28.99 -7.86
C SER A 6 51.29 27.88 -6.83
N GLU A 7 50.60 28.14 -5.73
CA GLU A 7 50.18 27.10 -4.78
C GLU A 7 49.09 26.25 -5.42
N THR A 8 49.44 25.07 -5.89
CA THR A 8 48.50 24.00 -6.19
C THR A 8 48.03 23.40 -4.89
N SER A 9 46.86 23.82 -4.45
CA SER A 9 46.08 23.16 -3.37
C SER A 9 45.75 21.75 -3.81
N GLY A 10 46.58 20.80 -3.41
CA GLY A 10 46.30 19.38 -3.57
C GLY A 10 45.12 18.99 -2.68
N LYS A 11 43.95 18.76 -3.28
CA LYS A 11 42.90 17.99 -2.63
C LYS A 11 43.48 16.64 -2.25
N ARG A 12 43.71 16.38 -0.96
CA ARG A 12 43.92 15.04 -0.44
C ARG A 12 42.70 14.23 -0.84
N SER A 13 42.85 13.26 -1.73
CA SER A 13 41.83 12.25 -1.95
C SER A 13 41.66 11.51 -0.61
N GLU A 14 40.50 11.63 0.02
CA GLU A 14 40.18 10.80 1.17
C GLU A 14 40.28 9.34 0.73
N VAL A 15 41.01 8.56 1.51
CA VAL A 15 41.19 7.13 1.22
C VAL A 15 39.85 6.44 1.43
N GLU A 16 39.28 5.87 0.37
CA GLU A 16 38.03 5.10 0.45
C GLU A 16 38.27 3.78 1.20
N ILE A 17 37.48 3.55 2.23
CA ILE A 17 37.54 2.34 3.06
C ILE A 17 36.20 1.57 2.85
N PRO A 18 36.22 0.52 2.01
CA PRO A 18 34.97 -0.23 1.72
C PRO A 18 34.57 -1.11 2.88
N VAL A 19 33.26 -1.35 3.00
CA VAL A 19 32.69 -2.36 3.89
C VAL A 19 33.15 -3.75 3.47
N ARG A 20 33.65 -4.53 4.42
CA ARG A 20 34.13 -5.90 4.22
C ARG A 20 33.21 -6.96 4.81
N LYS A 21 32.44 -6.58 5.84
CA LYS A 21 31.51 -7.47 6.53
C LYS A 21 30.31 -6.68 7.07
N ILE A 22 29.15 -7.28 6.96
CA ILE A 22 27.92 -6.82 7.61
C ILE A 22 27.53 -7.85 8.66
N GLU A 23 27.43 -7.43 9.92
CA GLU A 23 26.99 -8.26 11.04
C GLU A 23 25.56 -7.88 11.37
N LEU A 24 24.64 -8.86 11.43
CA LEU A 24 23.23 -8.67 11.72
C LEU A 24 22.87 -9.30 13.05
N CYS A 25 21.98 -8.64 13.80
CA CYS A 25 21.43 -9.14 15.03
C CYS A 25 19.92 -8.82 15.09
N ALA A 26 19.09 -9.85 15.22
CA ALA A 26 17.64 -9.72 15.35
C ALA A 26 17.19 -9.95 16.80
N THR A 27 16.13 -9.28 17.22
CA THR A 27 15.50 -9.51 18.53
C THR A 27 14.87 -10.90 18.62
N ARG A 28 14.40 -11.43 17.48
CA ARG A 28 13.87 -12.80 17.31
C ARG A 28 13.92 -13.21 15.85
N LEU A 29 13.90 -14.51 15.57
CA LEU A 29 13.86 -15.07 14.20
C LEU A 29 12.56 -15.83 13.92
N ARG A 30 11.74 -16.09 14.96
CA ARG A 30 10.41 -16.67 14.81
C ARG A 30 9.36 -15.64 15.14
N LEU A 31 8.41 -15.48 14.22
CA LEU A 31 7.31 -14.54 14.29
C LEU A 31 5.98 -15.28 14.34
N SER A 32 4.96 -14.66 14.89
CA SER A 32 3.62 -15.23 15.00
C SER A 32 2.58 -14.12 14.98
N SER A 33 1.30 -14.48 14.89
CA SER A 33 0.19 -13.52 15.00
C SER A 33 0.22 -12.68 16.30
N GLU A 34 0.73 -13.25 17.40
CA GLU A 34 0.88 -12.52 18.67
C GLU A 34 2.12 -11.61 18.68
N ASN A 35 3.17 -12.00 17.94
CA ASN A 35 4.45 -11.29 17.86
C ASN A 35 4.91 -11.18 16.41
N PRO A 36 4.24 -10.36 15.58
CA PRO A 36 4.50 -10.34 14.14
C PRO A 36 5.75 -9.52 13.75
N THR A 37 6.43 -8.88 14.69
CA THR A 37 7.54 -7.96 14.42
C THR A 37 8.86 -8.38 15.07
N ALA A 38 9.98 -8.02 14.42
CA ALA A 38 11.31 -8.12 14.97
C ALA A 38 12.16 -6.90 14.55
N ASP A 39 12.94 -6.37 15.48
CA ASP A 39 13.94 -5.34 15.17
C ASP A 39 15.27 -6.02 14.83
N VAL A 40 15.86 -5.59 13.70
CA VAL A 40 17.16 -6.05 13.23
C VAL A 40 18.15 -4.89 13.21
N ARG A 41 19.28 -5.08 13.90
CA ARG A 41 20.39 -4.14 13.94
C ARG A 41 21.51 -4.63 13.06
N TYR A 42 22.35 -3.73 12.57
CA TYR A 42 23.53 -4.08 11.79
C TYR A 42 24.78 -3.35 12.28
N VAL A 43 25.92 -3.95 12.03
CA VAL A 43 27.25 -3.35 12.23
C VAL A 43 28.08 -3.58 10.99
N LEU A 44 28.64 -2.50 10.45
CA LEU A 44 29.54 -2.55 9.30
C LEU A 44 30.99 -2.65 9.78
N ARG A 45 31.80 -3.48 9.10
CA ARG A 45 33.21 -3.65 9.38
C ARG A 45 34.05 -3.37 8.12
N PRO A 46 35.17 -2.66 8.21
CA PRO A 46 35.69 -1.98 9.40
C PRO A 46 34.79 -0.82 9.85
N ALA A 47 34.93 -0.37 11.11
CA ALA A 47 34.07 0.67 11.70
C ALA A 47 34.24 2.03 11.01
N GLU A 48 35.46 2.32 10.54
CA GLU A 48 35.86 3.52 9.81
C GLU A 48 35.53 3.49 8.32
N ASN A 49 34.63 2.58 7.88
CA ASN A 49 34.22 2.52 6.48
C ASN A 49 33.63 3.85 6.00
N THR A 50 33.84 4.16 4.70
CA THR A 50 33.37 5.40 4.06
C THR A 50 32.03 5.26 3.33
N PHE A 51 31.45 4.05 3.31
CA PHE A 51 30.20 3.72 2.64
C PHE A 51 29.16 3.13 3.63
N PRO A 52 28.58 3.95 4.54
CA PRO A 52 27.67 3.45 5.57
C PRO A 52 26.28 3.06 5.07
N GLU A 53 25.97 3.32 3.81
CA GLU A 53 24.67 3.08 3.23
C GLU A 53 24.41 1.60 2.99
N VAL A 54 23.24 1.13 3.46
CA VAL A 54 22.79 -0.24 3.25
C VAL A 54 21.41 -0.28 2.62
N ILE A 55 21.17 -1.36 1.89
CA ILE A 55 19.90 -1.66 1.22
C ILE A 55 19.30 -2.88 1.89
N TRP A 56 18.01 -2.82 2.23
CA TRP A 56 17.27 -3.91 2.82
C TRP A 56 16.26 -4.49 1.84
N ARG A 57 16.14 -5.82 1.84
CA ARG A 57 15.15 -6.55 1.05
C ARG A 57 14.64 -7.76 1.83
N VAL A 58 13.32 -8.00 1.73
CA VAL A 58 12.70 -9.28 2.12
C VAL A 58 12.63 -10.16 0.88
N THR A 59 13.20 -11.36 0.96
CA THR A 59 13.30 -12.27 -0.17
C THR A 59 12.99 -13.71 0.29
N ASP A 60 12.84 -14.62 -0.66
CA ASP A 60 12.97 -16.05 -0.42
C ASP A 60 14.44 -16.49 -0.28
N GLU A 61 14.69 -17.76 -0.19
CA GLU A 61 16.05 -18.33 -0.10
C GLU A 61 16.89 -18.06 -1.35
N LEU A 62 16.25 -17.95 -2.52
CA LEU A 62 16.91 -17.71 -3.80
C LEU A 62 17.19 -16.23 -4.05
N GLY A 63 16.68 -15.33 -3.19
CA GLY A 63 16.87 -13.89 -3.33
C GLY A 63 15.79 -13.20 -4.18
N ILE A 64 14.69 -13.89 -4.50
CA ILE A 64 13.50 -13.34 -5.13
C ILE A 64 12.68 -12.62 -4.05
N ASP A 65 12.13 -11.44 -4.34
CA ASP A 65 11.32 -10.70 -3.37
C ASP A 65 10.14 -11.55 -2.89
N SER A 66 9.88 -11.52 -1.58
CA SER A 66 8.85 -12.32 -0.91
C SER A 66 7.76 -11.44 -0.30
N PRO A 67 6.47 -11.77 -0.47
CA PRO A 67 5.36 -11.03 0.12
C PRO A 67 5.08 -11.40 1.59
N ILE A 68 5.79 -12.39 2.15
CA ILE A 68 5.54 -12.93 3.50
C ILE A 68 5.82 -11.90 4.59
N ALA A 69 6.71 -10.94 4.32
CA ALA A 69 7.02 -9.87 5.25
C ALA A 69 7.37 -8.56 4.53
N GLU A 70 7.33 -7.48 5.24
CA GLU A 70 7.84 -6.17 4.85
C GLU A 70 8.87 -5.68 5.87
N CYS A 71 9.64 -4.66 5.52
CA CYS A 71 10.59 -4.05 6.45
C CYS A 71 10.57 -2.53 6.35
N ALA A 72 10.64 -1.86 7.50
CA ALA A 72 10.66 -0.41 7.63
C ALA A 72 11.92 0.07 8.37
N PRO A 73 12.55 1.18 7.92
CA PRO A 73 13.73 1.73 8.59
C PRO A 73 13.45 2.11 10.04
N ILE A 74 14.40 1.79 10.92
CA ILE A 74 14.46 2.29 12.30
C ILE A 74 15.88 2.79 12.58
N PRO A 75 16.10 3.60 13.62
CA PRO A 75 17.45 4.05 13.98
C PRO A 75 18.43 2.89 14.16
N GLY A 76 19.48 2.82 13.31
CA GLY A 76 20.50 1.78 13.34
C GLY A 76 20.05 0.40 12.87
N GLY A 77 19.01 0.30 12.06
CA GLY A 77 18.52 -0.97 11.54
C GLY A 77 17.21 -0.91 10.80
N VAL A 78 16.47 -2.00 10.90
CA VAL A 78 15.17 -2.16 10.25
C VAL A 78 14.24 -2.95 11.16
N ARG A 79 12.95 -2.63 11.15
CA ARG A 79 11.87 -3.43 11.72
C ARG A 79 11.28 -4.31 10.65
N VAL A 80 11.28 -5.60 10.87
CA VAL A 80 10.60 -6.60 10.04
C VAL A 80 9.20 -6.80 10.61
N HIS A 81 8.20 -6.88 9.73
CA HIS A 81 6.81 -7.19 10.05
C HIS A 81 6.34 -8.34 9.16
N ALA A 82 5.98 -9.47 9.75
CA ALA A 82 5.43 -10.60 9.01
C ALA A 82 3.97 -10.34 8.63
N LEU A 83 3.63 -10.64 7.38
CA LEU A 83 2.31 -10.46 6.77
C LEU A 83 1.60 -11.79 6.48
N GLY A 84 2.34 -12.90 6.48
CA GLY A 84 1.82 -14.22 6.17
C GLY A 84 2.69 -15.33 6.75
N ASP A 85 2.21 -16.57 6.64
CA ASP A 85 2.91 -17.78 7.08
C ASP A 85 4.00 -18.18 6.10
N GLY A 86 5.11 -18.69 6.62
CA GLY A 86 6.20 -19.25 5.85
C GLY A 86 7.57 -18.85 6.31
N THR A 87 8.57 -19.11 5.45
CA THR A 87 9.97 -18.73 5.65
C THR A 87 10.35 -17.62 4.70
N PHE A 88 11.17 -16.69 5.17
CA PHE A 88 11.72 -15.61 4.35
C PHE A 88 13.10 -15.21 4.82
N ALA A 89 13.84 -14.55 3.94
CA ALA A 89 15.16 -14.02 4.22
C ALA A 89 15.13 -12.49 4.25
N LEU A 90 15.71 -11.89 5.30
CA LEU A 90 16.03 -10.47 5.32
C LEU A 90 17.47 -10.29 4.83
N ARG A 91 17.65 -9.61 3.71
CA ARG A 91 18.96 -9.30 3.12
C ARG A 91 19.33 -7.84 3.42
N CYS A 92 20.52 -7.66 3.97
CA CYS A 92 21.19 -6.37 4.13
C CYS A 92 22.38 -6.31 3.20
N ALA A 93 22.46 -5.34 2.31
CA ALA A 93 23.50 -5.24 1.30
C ALA A 93 24.10 -3.84 1.24
N THR A 94 25.34 -3.74 0.78
CA THR A 94 25.99 -2.47 0.43
C THR A 94 26.60 -2.56 -0.97
N ARG A 95 26.69 -1.40 -1.65
CA ARG A 95 27.32 -1.25 -2.96
C ARG A 95 28.71 -0.64 -2.88
N ASN A 96 29.18 -0.26 -1.69
CA ASN A 96 30.46 0.42 -1.49
C ASN A 96 30.71 1.59 -2.47
N GLY A 97 29.66 2.40 -2.71
CA GLY A 97 29.70 3.51 -3.67
C GLY A 97 29.55 3.13 -5.14
N GLY A 98 29.52 1.82 -5.47
CA GLY A 98 29.28 1.32 -6.82
C GLY A 98 27.79 1.19 -7.17
N VAL A 99 27.52 0.62 -8.34
CA VAL A 99 26.15 0.36 -8.84
C VAL A 99 25.65 -1.04 -8.48
N ASP A 100 26.56 -1.98 -8.31
CA ASP A 100 26.25 -3.38 -8.02
C ASP A 100 26.39 -3.70 -6.52
N ILE A 101 25.71 -4.75 -6.07
CA ILE A 101 25.84 -5.25 -4.70
C ILE A 101 27.20 -5.92 -4.55
N GLU A 102 28.04 -5.39 -3.66
CA GLU A 102 29.37 -5.95 -3.39
C GLU A 102 29.46 -6.82 -2.15
N ARG A 103 28.65 -6.51 -1.14
CA ARG A 103 28.58 -7.28 0.11
C ARG A 103 27.15 -7.38 0.57
N TYR A 104 26.78 -8.55 1.10
CA TYR A 104 25.49 -8.74 1.74
C TYR A 104 25.61 -9.69 2.93
N SER A 105 24.62 -9.59 3.81
CA SER A 105 24.39 -10.51 4.92
C SER A 105 22.91 -10.88 4.96
N VAL A 106 22.58 -12.08 5.45
CA VAL A 106 21.23 -12.63 5.40
C VAL A 106 20.86 -13.17 6.78
N LEU A 107 19.63 -12.90 7.22
CA LEU A 107 18.96 -13.59 8.32
C LEU A 107 17.73 -14.30 7.80
N PHE A 108 17.52 -15.55 8.23
CA PHE A 108 16.33 -16.32 7.91
C PHE A 108 15.31 -16.24 9.04
N PHE A 109 14.07 -16.03 8.66
CA PHE A 109 12.93 -15.94 9.55
C PHE A 109 11.89 -17.00 9.23
N GLU A 110 11.10 -17.36 10.22
CA GLU A 110 9.92 -18.20 10.12
C GLU A 110 8.73 -17.48 10.75
N SER A 111 7.58 -17.49 10.08
CA SER A 111 6.33 -16.89 10.58
C SER A 111 5.18 -17.87 10.50
N THR A 112 4.29 -17.84 11.50
CA THR A 112 3.15 -18.76 11.63
C THR A 112 1.92 -18.10 12.23
N GLY A 113 0.72 -18.57 11.84
CA GLY A 113 -0.56 -18.13 12.39
C GLY A 113 -1.08 -16.81 11.81
N LEU A 114 -0.52 -16.34 10.70
CA LEU A 114 -0.92 -15.12 9.96
C LEU A 114 -1.74 -15.43 8.71
N GLY A 115 -1.68 -16.68 8.22
CA GLY A 115 -2.32 -17.10 6.98
C GLY A 115 -1.58 -16.67 5.72
N GLU A 116 -2.29 -16.60 4.60
CA GLU A 116 -1.70 -16.18 3.33
C GLU A 116 -1.52 -14.64 3.26
N PRO A 117 -0.36 -14.16 2.81
CA PRO A 117 -0.11 -12.72 2.71
C PRO A 117 -0.95 -12.07 1.60
N MET A 118 -1.31 -10.81 1.80
CA MET A 118 -1.89 -9.95 0.78
C MET A 118 -0.92 -8.86 0.37
N LEU A 119 -0.92 -8.51 -0.91
CA LEU A 119 -0.10 -7.41 -1.41
C LEU A 119 -0.76 -6.07 -1.06
N ASN A 120 0.02 -5.17 -0.48
CA ASN A 120 -0.42 -3.81 -0.18
C ASN A 120 -0.21 -2.91 -1.42
N PRO A 121 -1.29 -2.47 -2.11
CA PRO A 121 -1.16 -1.62 -3.30
C PRO A 121 -0.59 -0.23 -3.00
N TYR A 122 -0.73 0.25 -1.77
CA TYR A 122 -0.28 1.57 -1.34
C TYR A 122 1.18 1.61 -0.90
N GLY A 123 1.81 0.43 -0.78
CA GLY A 123 3.24 0.24 -0.73
C GLY A 123 3.81 -0.04 -2.12
N TYR A 124 5.13 -0.24 -2.20
CA TYR A 124 5.77 -0.62 -3.44
C TYR A 124 5.68 -2.14 -3.65
N ILE A 125 4.95 -2.56 -4.67
CA ILE A 125 4.86 -3.96 -5.10
C ILE A 125 6.00 -4.22 -6.09
N SER A 126 6.96 -5.07 -5.69
CA SER A 126 8.03 -5.49 -6.60
C SER A 126 7.48 -6.27 -7.78
N GLY A 127 7.98 -5.99 -8.98
CA GLY A 127 7.67 -6.78 -10.16
C GLY A 127 8.06 -8.26 -10.05
N GLY A 128 8.99 -8.61 -9.15
CA GLY A 128 9.38 -9.99 -8.88
C GLY A 128 8.34 -10.82 -8.10
N LEU A 129 7.28 -10.20 -7.60
CA LEU A 129 6.20 -10.86 -6.86
C LEU A 129 5.09 -11.44 -7.75
N TYR A 130 5.25 -11.45 -9.08
CA TYR A 130 4.24 -12.05 -9.95
C TYR A 130 4.11 -13.55 -9.68
N THR A 131 2.88 -14.03 -9.71
CA THR A 131 2.53 -15.46 -9.53
C THR A 131 1.90 -16.05 -10.79
N LEU A 132 1.40 -15.19 -11.68
CA LEU A 132 0.80 -15.57 -12.95
C LEU A 132 1.62 -14.97 -14.09
N SER A 133 1.77 -15.71 -15.19
CA SER A 133 2.47 -15.23 -16.37
C SER A 133 2.00 -15.92 -17.65
N GLY A 134 2.11 -15.22 -18.77
CA GLY A 134 1.92 -15.77 -20.10
C GLY A 134 2.85 -15.11 -21.11
N GLY A 135 3.21 -15.88 -22.14
CA GLY A 135 4.32 -15.55 -23.01
C GLY A 135 5.67 -15.73 -22.30
N GLU A 136 6.72 -15.15 -22.87
CA GLU A 136 8.07 -15.23 -22.27
C GLU A 136 8.25 -14.11 -21.24
N ILE A 137 8.27 -14.46 -19.97
CA ILE A 137 8.63 -13.57 -18.87
C ILE A 137 10.00 -13.99 -18.34
N GLY A 138 10.91 -13.05 -18.25
CA GLY A 138 12.25 -13.23 -17.71
C GLY A 138 12.51 -12.38 -16.47
N ASN A 139 13.65 -12.59 -15.83
CA ASN A 139 14.10 -11.73 -14.75
C ASN A 139 14.40 -10.32 -15.28
N GLY A 140 13.99 -9.32 -14.52
CA GLY A 140 14.38 -7.93 -14.74
C GLY A 140 15.81 -7.67 -14.25
N ASN A 141 16.32 -6.47 -14.56
CA ASN A 141 17.57 -5.99 -14.00
C ASN A 141 17.36 -5.68 -12.51
N GLU A 142 18.29 -6.09 -11.64
CA GLU A 142 18.26 -5.93 -10.18
C GLU A 142 17.08 -6.64 -9.51
N ARG A 143 15.85 -6.32 -9.89
CA ARG A 143 14.59 -6.89 -9.37
C ARG A 143 13.47 -6.65 -10.39
N GLY A 144 12.33 -7.33 -10.16
CA GLY A 144 11.19 -7.22 -11.06
C GLY A 144 11.21 -8.27 -12.16
N PHE A 145 10.58 -7.97 -13.29
CA PHE A 145 10.50 -8.86 -14.44
C PHE A 145 10.82 -8.12 -15.75
N SER A 146 11.06 -8.90 -16.80
CA SER A 146 11.13 -8.40 -18.16
C SER A 146 10.15 -9.14 -19.05
N SER A 147 9.38 -8.39 -19.87
CA SER A 147 8.47 -8.95 -20.87
C SER A 147 9.22 -9.58 -22.06
N ALA A 148 8.53 -10.32 -22.91
CA ALA A 148 9.07 -10.92 -24.12
C ALA A 148 9.72 -9.89 -25.03
N ARG A 149 10.75 -10.30 -25.77
CA ARG A 149 11.35 -9.46 -26.83
C ARG A 149 10.37 -9.29 -27.99
N ASP A 150 9.82 -10.40 -28.44
CA ASP A 150 8.90 -10.47 -29.56
C ASP A 150 7.59 -11.12 -29.10
N GLY A 151 6.48 -10.50 -29.45
CA GLY A 151 5.16 -10.97 -29.08
C GLY A 151 4.64 -10.44 -27.76
N ILE A 152 3.44 -10.88 -27.43
CA ILE A 152 2.68 -10.44 -26.26
C ILE A 152 3.06 -11.31 -25.06
N SER A 153 3.28 -10.67 -23.91
CA SER A 153 3.47 -11.33 -22.63
C SER A 153 2.80 -10.57 -21.50
N TYR A 154 2.50 -11.24 -20.39
CA TYR A 154 1.95 -10.60 -19.20
C TYR A 154 2.53 -11.19 -17.92
N ALA A 155 2.56 -10.38 -16.87
CA ALA A 155 2.82 -10.78 -15.50
C ALA A 155 1.63 -10.40 -14.63
N GLY A 156 1.18 -11.31 -13.76
CA GLY A 156 0.01 -11.15 -12.91
C GLY A 156 0.34 -11.28 -11.43
N PHE A 157 -0.36 -10.48 -10.64
CA PHE A 157 -0.17 -10.32 -9.21
C PHE A 157 -1.50 -10.63 -8.52
N GLU A 158 -1.51 -11.65 -7.70
CA GLU A 158 -2.70 -12.08 -6.98
C GLU A 158 -2.80 -11.41 -5.62
N ARG A 159 -4.02 -11.36 -5.09
CA ARG A 159 -4.32 -10.95 -3.71
C ARG A 159 -3.84 -9.54 -3.36
N ILE A 160 -4.04 -8.58 -4.26
CA ILE A 160 -3.80 -7.16 -3.98
C ILE A 160 -5.04 -6.62 -3.25
N ASP A 161 -4.87 -6.17 -1.99
CA ASP A 161 -5.97 -5.67 -1.17
C ASP A 161 -6.05 -4.14 -1.20
N PHE A 162 -7.01 -3.64 -1.97
CA PHE A 162 -7.28 -2.20 -2.10
C PHE A 162 -8.16 -1.64 -0.97
N GLY A 163 -8.70 -2.47 -0.09
CA GLY A 163 -9.70 -2.07 0.88
C GLY A 163 -11.01 -1.60 0.26
N GLY A 164 -11.90 -1.06 1.07
CA GLY A 164 -13.24 -0.65 0.63
C GLY A 164 -13.28 0.59 -0.25
N PHE A 165 -12.35 1.53 -0.09
CA PHE A 165 -12.32 2.77 -0.87
C PHE A 165 -11.57 2.66 -2.20
N GLY A 166 -10.41 2.01 -2.18
CA GLY A 166 -9.63 1.73 -3.38
C GLY A 166 -8.80 2.90 -3.94
N SER A 167 -8.32 2.69 -5.17
CA SER A 167 -7.50 3.66 -5.89
C SER A 167 -7.87 3.73 -7.38
N ASP A 168 -7.73 4.91 -7.95
CA ASP A 168 -7.90 5.23 -9.38
C ASP A 168 -6.63 5.80 -10.00
N GLU A 169 -5.46 5.53 -9.39
CA GLU A 169 -4.18 6.04 -9.88
C GLU A 169 -3.07 5.04 -9.58
N MET A 170 -2.32 4.66 -10.63
CA MET A 170 -1.22 3.69 -10.58
C MET A 170 0.09 4.32 -11.04
N THR A 171 1.18 4.03 -10.33
CA THR A 171 2.54 4.40 -10.74
C THR A 171 3.32 3.14 -11.07
N ILE A 172 3.97 3.08 -12.23
CA ILE A 172 4.77 1.95 -12.68
C ILE A 172 6.19 2.40 -12.96
N ASP A 173 7.18 1.66 -12.47
CA ASP A 173 8.60 1.84 -12.77
C ASP A 173 9.00 0.97 -13.95
N VAL A 174 9.26 1.60 -15.10
CA VAL A 174 9.57 0.90 -16.35
C VAL A 174 10.92 1.36 -16.90
N PHE A 175 11.64 0.41 -17.49
CA PHE A 175 12.77 0.66 -18.38
C PHE A 175 12.46 0.03 -19.75
N CYS A 176 12.42 0.85 -20.82
CA CYS A 176 12.26 0.43 -22.21
C CYS A 176 13.59 0.49 -22.95
N LEU A 177 13.71 -0.31 -24.02
CA LEU A 177 14.92 -0.32 -24.86
C LEU A 177 14.91 0.82 -25.90
N ASP A 178 13.75 1.38 -26.19
CA ASP A 178 13.54 2.52 -27.08
C ASP A 178 12.66 3.58 -26.42
N SER A 179 12.46 4.70 -27.10
CA SER A 179 11.66 5.83 -26.60
C SER A 179 10.28 5.92 -27.23
N ASP A 180 9.87 4.91 -28.00
CA ASP A 180 8.53 4.87 -28.58
C ASP A 180 7.49 4.66 -27.48
N PRO A 181 6.31 5.27 -27.59
CA PRO A 181 5.23 5.06 -26.63
C PRO A 181 4.91 3.57 -26.48
N LEU A 182 4.85 3.09 -25.22
CA LEU A 182 4.57 1.70 -24.88
C LEU A 182 3.17 1.60 -24.30
N PRO A 183 2.21 0.96 -24.97
CA PRO A 183 0.94 0.63 -24.37
C PRO A 183 1.12 -0.53 -23.37
N ILE A 184 0.65 -0.33 -22.15
CA ILE A 184 0.62 -1.33 -21.09
C ILE A 184 -0.85 -1.56 -20.76
N GLU A 185 -1.35 -2.76 -21.00
CA GLU A 185 -2.71 -3.10 -20.65
C GLU A 185 -2.78 -3.54 -19.19
N LEU A 186 -3.69 -2.93 -18.43
CA LEU A 186 -4.02 -3.34 -17.06
C LEU A 186 -5.30 -4.17 -17.09
N TRP A 187 -5.21 -5.42 -16.66
CA TRP A 187 -6.31 -6.37 -16.62
C TRP A 187 -6.68 -6.74 -15.17
N GLU A 188 -7.98 -6.89 -14.92
CA GLU A 188 -8.48 -7.63 -13.76
C GLU A 188 -8.61 -9.10 -14.16
N GLY A 189 -7.86 -9.98 -13.46
CA GLY A 189 -7.68 -11.38 -13.84
C GLY A 189 -6.65 -11.59 -14.97
N GLU A 190 -6.43 -12.84 -15.35
CA GLU A 190 -5.51 -13.17 -16.45
C GLU A 190 -6.11 -12.77 -17.81
N PRO A 191 -5.33 -12.09 -18.68
CA PRO A 191 -5.81 -11.70 -19.99
C PRO A 191 -6.40 -12.89 -20.77
N GLU A 192 -7.52 -12.63 -21.48
CA GLU A 192 -8.21 -13.60 -22.34
C GLU A 192 -8.87 -14.78 -21.60
N ARG A 193 -8.77 -14.89 -20.29
CA ARG A 193 -9.53 -15.88 -19.51
C ARG A 193 -10.97 -15.44 -19.27
N ARG A 194 -11.86 -16.44 -19.18
CA ARG A 194 -13.26 -16.19 -18.86
C ARG A 194 -13.40 -15.50 -17.49
N GLY A 195 -14.08 -14.38 -17.46
CA GLY A 195 -14.31 -13.58 -16.25
C GLY A 195 -13.27 -12.47 -16.03
N SER A 196 -12.19 -12.45 -16.82
CA SER A 196 -11.23 -11.35 -16.82
C SER A 196 -11.71 -10.20 -17.68
N ARG A 197 -11.28 -8.99 -17.34
CA ARG A 197 -11.64 -7.78 -18.10
C ARG A 197 -10.47 -6.81 -18.18
N LEU A 198 -10.39 -6.09 -19.28
CA LEU A 198 -9.48 -4.97 -19.43
C LEU A 198 -9.99 -3.80 -18.59
N ILE A 199 -9.17 -3.31 -17.67
CA ILE A 199 -9.44 -2.08 -16.89
C ILE A 199 -9.09 -0.87 -17.76
N GLY A 200 -7.92 -0.88 -18.42
CA GLY A 200 -7.50 0.21 -19.29
C GLY A 200 -6.14 -0.01 -19.91
N GLU A 201 -5.82 0.84 -20.89
CA GLU A 201 -4.51 0.92 -21.52
C GLU A 201 -3.74 2.12 -20.98
N LEU A 202 -2.56 1.87 -20.44
CA LEU A 202 -1.68 2.84 -19.81
C LEU A 202 -0.55 3.17 -20.80
N MET A 203 -0.56 4.36 -21.39
CA MET A 203 0.44 4.74 -22.36
C MET A 203 1.69 5.31 -21.70
N TYR A 204 2.76 4.51 -21.65
CA TYR A 204 4.03 4.94 -21.11
C TYR A 204 4.84 5.74 -22.13
N HIS A 205 5.29 6.94 -21.75
CA HIS A 205 5.94 7.90 -22.65
C HIS A 205 7.34 8.35 -22.22
N LYS A 206 7.89 7.82 -21.11
CA LYS A 206 9.20 8.28 -20.65
C LYS A 206 10.29 7.85 -21.62
N PRO A 207 11.19 8.75 -22.01
CA PRO A 207 12.31 8.41 -22.89
C PRO A 207 13.19 7.31 -22.29
N SER A 208 13.70 6.42 -23.14
CA SER A 208 14.63 5.38 -22.75
C SER A 208 15.96 5.98 -22.28
N ILE A 209 16.44 5.54 -21.13
CA ILE A 209 17.80 5.73 -20.65
C ILE A 209 18.30 4.35 -20.26
N TRP A 210 19.43 3.94 -20.82
CA TRP A 210 19.96 2.60 -20.61
C TRP A 210 20.04 2.23 -19.12
N ASN A 211 19.49 1.07 -18.80
CA ASN A 211 19.46 0.49 -17.45
C ASN A 211 18.88 1.42 -16.36
N THR A 212 17.98 2.33 -16.74
CA THR A 212 17.38 3.28 -15.81
C THR A 212 15.86 3.12 -15.80
N TYR A 213 15.32 2.72 -14.65
CA TYR A 213 13.88 2.69 -14.44
C TYR A 213 13.34 4.10 -14.20
N ARG A 214 12.23 4.42 -14.84
CA ARG A 214 11.57 5.72 -14.72
C ARG A 214 10.10 5.53 -14.41
N ALA A 215 9.70 6.06 -13.27
CA ALA A 215 8.32 6.02 -12.83
C ALA A 215 7.41 6.90 -13.70
N GLN A 216 6.23 6.38 -14.03
CA GLN A 216 5.15 7.16 -14.61
C GLN A 216 3.85 6.81 -13.91
N THR A 217 3.10 7.88 -13.56
CA THR A 217 1.80 7.76 -12.92
C THR A 217 0.69 7.89 -13.96
N PHE A 218 -0.31 7.03 -13.83
CA PHE A 218 -1.45 6.90 -14.74
C PHE A 218 -2.76 7.03 -13.97
N PRO A 219 -3.68 7.92 -14.38
CA PRO A 219 -5.05 7.85 -13.93
C PRO A 219 -5.72 6.61 -14.53
N LEU A 220 -6.53 5.93 -13.73
CA LEU A 220 -7.30 4.77 -14.18
C LEU A 220 -8.72 5.20 -14.53
N PRO A 221 -9.38 4.53 -15.48
CA PRO A 221 -10.73 4.87 -15.90
C PRO A 221 -11.79 4.59 -14.81
N GLU A 222 -11.45 3.76 -13.84
CA GLU A 222 -12.29 3.42 -12.70
C GLU A 222 -11.47 3.21 -11.44
N ARG A 223 -12.13 3.28 -10.27
CA ARG A 223 -11.51 3.01 -8.99
C ARG A 223 -11.52 1.50 -8.70
N ILE A 224 -10.34 0.92 -8.53
CA ILE A 224 -10.15 -0.49 -8.16
C ILE A 224 -10.36 -0.64 -6.66
N ARG A 225 -11.17 -1.62 -6.23
CA ARG A 225 -11.56 -1.83 -4.82
C ARG A 225 -11.54 -3.31 -4.44
N GLY A 226 -11.42 -3.57 -3.14
CA GLY A 226 -11.40 -4.92 -2.57
C GLY A 226 -10.16 -5.70 -2.98
N ILE A 227 -10.20 -7.01 -2.80
CA ILE A 227 -9.08 -7.90 -3.16
C ILE A 227 -9.14 -8.22 -4.64
N LYS A 228 -8.05 -7.97 -5.36
CA LYS A 228 -7.96 -8.12 -6.81
C LYS A 228 -6.74 -8.94 -7.24
N THR A 229 -6.89 -9.61 -8.37
CA THR A 229 -5.80 -10.11 -9.19
C THR A 229 -5.63 -9.16 -10.36
N LEU A 230 -4.46 -8.58 -10.54
CA LEU A 230 -4.15 -7.66 -11.63
C LEU A 230 -3.03 -8.21 -12.49
N CYS A 231 -3.18 -8.11 -13.82
CA CYS A 231 -2.15 -8.46 -14.78
C CYS A 231 -1.73 -7.22 -15.59
N LEU A 232 -0.42 -7.09 -15.79
CA LEU A 232 0.18 -6.12 -16.70
C LEU A 232 0.60 -6.86 -17.98
N ARG A 233 0.02 -6.47 -19.12
CA ARG A 233 0.27 -7.08 -20.43
C ARG A 233 1.03 -6.11 -21.33
N PHE A 234 2.05 -6.64 -22.01
CA PHE A 234 3.00 -5.89 -22.82
C PHE A 234 3.05 -6.44 -24.24
N PRO A 235 2.97 -5.59 -25.28
CA PRO A 235 3.09 -6.02 -26.66
C PRO A 235 4.54 -6.19 -27.12
N ARG A 236 5.52 -5.68 -26.36
CA ARG A 236 6.95 -5.72 -26.67
C ARG A 236 7.80 -5.62 -25.41
N LYS A 237 9.12 -5.72 -25.58
CA LYS A 237 10.10 -5.73 -24.48
C LYS A 237 10.03 -4.48 -23.61
N ALA A 238 9.85 -4.72 -22.33
CA ALA A 238 10.03 -3.76 -21.25
C ALA A 238 10.57 -4.47 -20.01
N HIS A 239 11.25 -3.74 -19.15
CA HIS A 239 11.63 -4.17 -17.83
C HIS A 239 10.77 -3.42 -16.81
N VAL A 240 10.14 -4.14 -15.91
CA VAL A 240 9.28 -3.57 -14.85
C VAL A 240 9.92 -3.89 -13.52
N ARG A 241 10.35 -2.85 -12.79
CA ARG A 241 10.90 -3.03 -11.45
C ARG A 241 9.80 -3.25 -10.42
N GLY A 242 8.68 -2.57 -10.58
CA GLY A 242 7.51 -2.69 -9.73
C GLY A 242 6.51 -1.56 -9.94
N PHE A 243 5.53 -1.49 -9.08
CA PHE A 243 4.46 -0.51 -9.16
C PHE A 243 3.85 -0.23 -7.78
N SER A 244 3.06 0.83 -7.71
CA SER A 244 2.24 1.19 -6.55
C SER A 244 0.97 1.90 -6.99
N PHE A 245 0.02 2.04 -6.07
CA PHE A 245 -1.20 2.81 -6.28
C PHE A 245 -1.24 3.98 -5.30
N THR A 246 -1.79 5.11 -5.74
CA THR A 246 -1.94 6.26 -4.86
C THR A 246 -3.08 6.04 -3.90
N ARG A 247 -2.80 6.12 -2.59
CA ARG A 247 -3.86 6.13 -1.57
C ARG A 247 -4.62 7.46 -1.65
N LYS A 248 -5.90 7.38 -1.91
CA LYS A 248 -6.76 8.57 -1.96
C LYS A 248 -7.35 8.85 -0.58
N ASN A 249 -7.40 10.12 -0.19
CA ASN A 249 -8.09 10.53 1.02
C ASN A 249 -9.58 10.70 0.75
N GLY A 250 -10.38 9.76 1.22
CA GLY A 250 -11.83 9.76 1.06
C GLY A 250 -12.60 10.43 2.19
N ALA A 251 -11.92 11.11 3.13
CA ALA A 251 -12.54 11.61 4.36
C ALA A 251 -13.70 12.59 4.13
N PHE A 252 -13.63 13.42 3.09
CA PHE A 252 -14.68 14.39 2.74
C PHE A 252 -15.45 14.03 1.46
N GLU A 253 -15.19 12.87 0.88
CA GLU A 253 -15.97 12.34 -0.23
C GLU A 253 -17.22 11.61 0.28
N ARG A 254 -18.19 11.38 -0.61
CA ARG A 254 -19.28 10.46 -0.30
C ARG A 254 -18.71 9.05 -0.22
N ARG A 255 -18.91 8.41 0.94
CA ARG A 255 -18.55 7.01 1.16
C ARG A 255 -19.82 6.19 1.28
N TYR A 256 -19.90 5.08 0.54
CA TYR A 256 -21.01 4.14 0.68
C TYR A 256 -20.77 3.20 1.87
N ALA A 257 -21.84 2.81 2.56
CA ALA A 257 -21.72 1.95 3.74
C ALA A 257 -21.03 0.61 3.41
N ALA A 258 -21.29 0.06 2.22
CA ALA A 258 -20.64 -1.17 1.75
C ALA A 258 -19.15 -1.00 1.41
N GLU A 259 -18.60 0.22 1.43
CA GLU A 259 -17.15 0.49 1.28
C GLU A 259 -16.40 0.43 2.61
N CYS A 260 -17.03 -0.05 3.69
CA CYS A 260 -16.36 -0.26 4.96
C CYS A 260 -15.23 -1.30 4.81
N ASP A 261 -14.11 -1.06 5.50
CA ASP A 261 -12.96 -1.95 5.51
C ASP A 261 -13.24 -3.22 6.33
N ALA A 262 -14.05 -3.07 7.40
CA ALA A 262 -14.53 -4.19 8.19
C ALA A 262 -15.97 -3.95 8.66
N ILE A 263 -16.71 -5.03 8.85
CA ILE A 263 -18.04 -5.04 9.45
C ILE A 263 -18.17 -6.22 10.40
N THR A 264 -18.70 -5.96 11.57
CA THR A 264 -18.97 -6.99 12.59
C THR A 264 -20.36 -6.76 13.18
N GLY A 265 -20.98 -7.79 13.72
CA GLY A 265 -22.25 -7.68 14.44
C GLY A 265 -23.20 -8.85 14.20
N ASP A 266 -24.37 -8.77 14.84
CA ASP A 266 -25.29 -9.90 14.92
C ASP A 266 -26.15 -10.07 13.66
N SER A 267 -26.55 -8.96 13.02
CA SER A 267 -27.47 -8.98 11.88
C SER A 267 -27.27 -7.80 10.95
N PHE A 268 -26.97 -8.08 9.70
CA PHE A 268 -26.92 -7.13 8.59
C PHE A 268 -26.93 -7.84 7.24
N GLU A 269 -27.28 -7.13 6.18
CA GLU A 269 -27.14 -7.57 4.79
C GLU A 269 -26.28 -6.58 4.02
N ARG A 270 -25.27 -7.07 3.30
CA ARG A 270 -24.36 -6.22 2.51
C ARG A 270 -24.78 -6.20 1.05
N GLY A 271 -25.25 -5.04 0.58
CA GLY A 271 -25.54 -4.75 -0.82
C GLY A 271 -24.32 -4.26 -1.59
N ALA A 272 -24.55 -3.75 -2.80
CA ALA A 272 -23.48 -3.18 -3.63
C ALA A 272 -22.95 -1.83 -3.12
N LYS A 273 -23.80 -1.04 -2.49
CA LYS A 273 -23.51 0.29 -1.94
C LYS A 273 -23.93 0.44 -0.49
N GLU A 274 -25.04 -0.16 -0.12
CA GLU A 274 -25.69 -0.06 1.18
C GLU A 274 -25.39 -1.26 2.08
N ILE A 275 -25.57 -1.07 3.37
CA ILE A 275 -25.74 -2.11 4.38
C ILE A 275 -27.17 -1.98 4.89
N THR A 276 -27.97 -3.02 4.73
CA THR A 276 -29.38 -3.04 5.12
C THR A 276 -29.63 -3.99 6.28
N SER A 277 -30.82 -3.95 6.85
CA SER A 277 -31.23 -4.81 7.97
C SER A 277 -30.27 -4.75 9.15
N ILE A 278 -29.66 -3.58 9.38
CA ILE A 278 -28.73 -3.38 10.48
C ILE A 278 -29.48 -3.49 11.80
N GLY A 279 -29.16 -4.54 12.55
CA GLY A 279 -29.71 -4.82 13.86
C GLY A 279 -28.77 -4.45 15.00
N ASN A 280 -28.75 -5.33 16.01
CA ASN A 280 -27.99 -5.09 17.24
C ASN A 280 -26.47 -5.21 17.03
N ASN A 281 -25.72 -4.38 17.72
CA ASN A 281 -24.25 -4.48 17.86
C ASN A 281 -23.48 -4.52 16.54
N VAL A 282 -24.02 -3.92 15.49
CA VAL A 282 -23.31 -3.85 14.21
C VAL A 282 -22.35 -2.68 14.23
N THR A 283 -21.12 -2.93 13.79
CA THR A 283 -20.07 -1.92 13.67
C THR A 283 -19.48 -1.95 12.26
N LEU A 284 -19.51 -0.81 11.59
CA LEU A 284 -18.83 -0.58 10.32
C LEU A 284 -17.56 0.24 10.57
N ILE A 285 -16.43 -0.20 10.04
CA ILE A 285 -15.13 0.44 10.24
C ILE A 285 -14.63 0.99 8.90
N PHE A 286 -14.20 2.27 8.92
CA PHE A 286 -13.57 2.98 7.82
C PHE A 286 -12.21 3.48 8.29
N SER A 287 -11.15 2.89 7.78
CA SER A 287 -9.77 3.22 8.12
C SER A 287 -9.27 4.42 7.31
N GLU A 288 -8.16 5.02 7.75
CA GLU A 288 -7.41 6.00 6.98
C GLU A 288 -8.20 7.28 6.61
N MET A 289 -9.16 7.69 7.46
CA MET A 289 -9.93 8.92 7.26
C MET A 289 -9.11 10.11 7.75
N ASP A 290 -8.46 10.84 6.83
CA ASP A 290 -7.63 12.00 7.18
C ASP A 290 -8.43 13.31 7.03
N PHE A 291 -8.80 13.88 8.17
CA PHE A 291 -9.50 15.17 8.26
C PHE A 291 -8.55 16.38 8.22
N GLY A 292 -7.22 16.14 8.27
CA GLY A 292 -6.22 17.21 8.24
C GLY A 292 -6.41 18.26 9.34
N SER A 293 -5.87 19.45 9.09
CA SER A 293 -5.98 20.59 10.00
C SER A 293 -7.34 21.32 9.92
N ALA A 294 -8.10 21.13 8.84
CA ALA A 294 -9.43 21.73 8.71
C ALA A 294 -10.47 21.03 9.62
N GLY A 295 -10.27 19.75 9.88
CA GLY A 295 -11.15 18.93 10.70
C GLY A 295 -12.49 18.62 10.07
N ALA A 296 -13.21 17.65 10.65
CA ALA A 296 -14.60 17.33 10.36
C ALA A 296 -15.48 17.90 11.47
N ARG A 297 -16.42 18.78 11.13
CA ARG A 297 -17.35 19.43 12.07
C ARG A 297 -18.77 18.93 12.00
N GLY A 298 -19.02 17.91 11.20
CA GLY A 298 -20.34 17.31 11.03
C GLY A 298 -20.33 16.23 9.97
N ILE A 299 -21.50 15.67 9.74
CA ILE A 299 -21.70 14.57 8.80
C ILE A 299 -23.10 14.64 8.17
N HIS A 300 -23.17 14.33 6.88
CA HIS A 300 -24.41 13.95 6.24
C HIS A 300 -24.49 12.43 6.25
N ILE A 301 -25.60 11.88 6.71
CA ILE A 301 -25.92 10.45 6.67
C ILE A 301 -27.10 10.25 5.75
N THR A 302 -26.96 9.34 4.80
CA THR A 302 -28.04 8.87 3.94
C THR A 302 -28.46 7.49 4.43
N GLY A 303 -29.68 7.37 4.89
CA GLY A 303 -30.18 6.14 5.49
C GLY A 303 -31.70 6.08 5.59
N ARG A 304 -32.19 4.97 6.14
CA ARG A 304 -33.59 4.76 6.45
C ARG A 304 -33.73 4.07 7.82
N SER A 305 -34.57 4.60 8.67
CA SER A 305 -34.88 4.02 9.99
C SER A 305 -36.29 3.47 10.00
N GLU A 306 -36.46 2.26 10.52
CA GLU A 306 -37.81 1.71 10.83
C GLU A 306 -38.37 2.29 12.13
N HIS A 307 -37.49 2.67 13.06
CA HIS A 307 -37.88 3.31 14.32
C HIS A 307 -38.06 4.82 14.14
N LYS A 308 -38.87 5.42 15.01
CA LYS A 308 -39.06 6.88 15.03
C LYS A 308 -37.74 7.62 15.11
N THR A 309 -36.81 7.10 15.88
CA THR A 309 -35.44 7.60 16.02
C THR A 309 -34.49 6.41 16.16
N ASN A 310 -33.37 6.44 15.45
CA ASN A 310 -32.29 5.45 15.55
C ASN A 310 -31.00 6.17 15.88
N SER A 311 -30.44 5.90 17.05
CA SER A 311 -29.17 6.48 17.48
C SER A 311 -27.98 5.72 16.88
N VAL A 312 -27.07 6.44 16.25
CA VAL A 312 -25.82 5.91 15.70
C VAL A 312 -24.64 6.55 16.45
N GLN A 313 -23.79 5.72 17.00
CA GLN A 313 -22.56 6.17 17.65
C GLN A 313 -21.44 6.20 16.62
N ILE A 314 -20.79 7.34 16.46
CA ILE A 314 -19.62 7.52 15.59
C ILE A 314 -18.40 7.69 16.48
N ARG A 315 -17.48 6.73 16.41
CA ARG A 315 -16.21 6.74 17.16
C ARG A 315 -15.07 7.09 16.21
N PHE A 316 -14.19 7.96 16.67
CA PHE A 316 -12.98 8.36 15.97
C PHE A 316 -11.78 7.90 16.77
N ARG A 317 -10.97 7.01 16.21
CA ARG A 317 -9.74 6.52 16.83
C ARG A 317 -8.55 7.09 16.09
N SER A 318 -7.81 7.95 16.77
CA SER A 318 -6.59 8.54 16.21
C SER A 318 -5.41 7.58 16.33
N GLU A 319 -4.61 7.47 15.28
CA GLU A 319 -3.34 6.73 15.31
C GLU A 319 -2.24 7.47 16.10
N GLN A 320 -2.40 8.76 16.35
CA GLN A 320 -1.36 9.64 16.91
C GLN A 320 -1.52 9.90 18.42
N ASN A 321 -2.67 9.64 18.97
CA ASN A 321 -2.94 9.84 20.39
C ASN A 321 -4.00 8.83 20.88
N ASP A 322 -4.00 8.54 22.19
CA ASP A 322 -4.95 7.62 22.83
C ASP A 322 -6.38 8.18 22.96
N SER A 323 -6.70 9.27 22.26
CA SER A 323 -8.02 9.89 22.29
C SER A 323 -8.96 9.19 21.32
N GLU A 324 -10.11 8.75 21.83
CA GLU A 324 -11.19 8.16 21.05
C GLU A 324 -12.48 9.02 21.18
N PRO A 325 -12.55 10.19 20.51
CA PRO A 325 -13.78 10.99 20.57
C PRO A 325 -14.97 10.21 20.01
N VAL A 326 -16.08 10.32 20.72
CA VAL A 326 -17.35 9.70 20.35
C VAL A 326 -18.39 10.79 20.09
N ARG A 327 -19.16 10.62 19.00
CA ARG A 327 -20.33 11.45 18.68
C ARG A 327 -21.56 10.55 18.56
N ILE A 328 -22.68 10.99 19.07
CA ILE A 328 -23.94 10.28 18.93
C ILE A 328 -24.84 11.16 18.06
N VAL A 329 -25.42 10.56 17.05
CA VAL A 329 -26.37 11.21 16.14
C VAL A 329 -27.68 10.45 16.13
N ASP A 330 -28.79 11.15 16.20
CA ASP A 330 -30.13 10.60 16.24
C ASP A 330 -30.81 10.77 14.88
N PHE A 331 -30.81 9.68 14.09
CA PHE A 331 -31.43 9.67 12.77
C PHE A 331 -32.94 9.46 12.94
N ASN A 332 -33.71 10.43 12.48
CA ASN A 332 -35.18 10.38 12.59
C ASN A 332 -35.81 9.72 11.35
N ARG A 333 -36.84 8.93 11.58
CA ARG A 333 -37.61 8.34 10.50
C ARG A 333 -38.26 9.46 9.65
N VAL A 334 -38.17 9.26 8.33
CA VAL A 334 -38.88 10.08 7.35
C VAL A 334 -39.97 9.22 6.73
N ASP A 335 -41.20 9.76 6.63
CA ASP A 335 -42.37 9.03 6.14
C ASP A 335 -42.37 8.88 4.60
N GLU A 336 -41.45 9.57 3.90
CA GLU A 336 -41.29 9.40 2.46
C GLU A 336 -40.56 8.08 2.12
N PRO A 337 -40.97 7.39 1.04
CA PRO A 337 -40.32 6.16 0.65
C PRO A 337 -38.88 6.40 0.16
N GLY A 338 -37.96 5.55 0.59
CA GLY A 338 -36.53 5.57 0.18
C GLY A 338 -35.60 6.01 1.28
N TYR A 339 -34.39 6.36 0.86
CA TYR A 339 -33.33 6.87 1.74
C TYR A 339 -33.46 8.38 1.94
N ALA A 340 -33.36 8.84 3.18
CA ALA A 340 -33.31 10.26 3.53
C ALA A 340 -31.90 10.69 3.88
N VAL A 341 -31.58 11.97 3.62
CA VAL A 341 -30.31 12.58 4.02
C VAL A 341 -30.55 13.45 5.24
N GLN A 342 -29.81 13.20 6.31
CA GLN A 342 -29.83 14.04 7.51
C GLN A 342 -28.45 14.58 7.82
N LYS A 343 -28.38 15.86 8.23
CA LYS A 343 -27.18 16.58 8.62
C LYS A 343 -27.04 16.60 10.12
N PHE A 344 -25.85 16.28 10.61
CA PHE A 344 -25.49 16.35 12.02
C PHE A 344 -24.22 17.17 12.19
N GLU A 345 -24.22 18.08 13.16
CA GLU A 345 -23.06 18.90 13.52
C GLU A 345 -22.50 18.45 14.85
N PHE A 346 -21.18 18.50 15.01
CA PHE A 346 -20.48 18.10 16.23
C PHE A 346 -19.17 18.86 16.38
N GLU A 347 -18.59 18.81 17.58
CA GLU A 347 -17.25 19.34 17.86
C GLU A 347 -16.22 18.74 16.91
N PRO A 348 -15.34 19.58 16.30
CA PRO A 348 -14.44 19.15 15.25
C PRO A 348 -13.51 17.98 15.66
N VAL A 349 -13.25 17.07 14.72
CA VAL A 349 -12.28 16.00 14.83
C VAL A 349 -11.21 16.20 13.76
N PHE A 350 -9.93 16.15 14.15
CA PHE A 350 -8.80 16.51 13.30
C PHE A 350 -7.89 15.29 13.02
N GLY A 351 -7.06 15.42 11.97
CA GLY A 351 -6.02 14.47 11.62
C GLY A 351 -6.56 13.15 11.09
N LYS A 352 -5.70 12.14 11.14
CA LYS A 352 -5.96 10.80 10.62
C LYS A 352 -6.63 9.92 11.67
N ASN A 353 -7.76 9.34 11.32
CA ASN A 353 -8.58 8.55 12.22
C ASN A 353 -9.11 7.27 11.55
N GLU A 354 -9.28 6.23 12.33
CA GLU A 354 -10.21 5.15 12.04
C GLU A 354 -11.60 5.60 12.53
N VAL A 355 -12.61 5.51 11.67
CA VAL A 355 -13.99 5.89 11.98
C VAL A 355 -14.87 4.66 12.07
N SER A 356 -15.51 4.48 13.21
CA SER A 356 -16.46 3.38 13.44
C SER A 356 -17.88 3.89 13.60
N PHE A 357 -18.81 3.39 12.77
CA PHE A 357 -20.25 3.57 12.98
C PHE A 357 -20.79 2.39 13.76
N ILE A 358 -21.28 2.64 14.96
CA ILE A 358 -21.73 1.62 15.90
C ILE A 358 -23.25 1.75 16.07
N PHE A 359 -23.96 0.70 15.71
CA PHE A 359 -25.40 0.58 15.86
C PHE A 359 -25.70 -0.17 17.14
N LEU A 360 -26.33 0.54 18.08
CA LEU A 360 -26.60 0.05 19.42
C LEU A 360 -27.72 -0.99 19.43
N PRO A 361 -27.90 -1.77 20.53
CA PRO A 361 -29.01 -2.69 20.68
C PRO A 361 -30.37 -1.99 20.47
N GLY A 362 -31.24 -2.62 19.68
CA GLY A 362 -32.52 -2.04 19.29
C GLY A 362 -32.48 -1.20 18.01
N SER A 363 -31.34 -1.19 17.29
CA SER A 363 -31.29 -0.56 15.96
C SER A 363 -32.09 -1.33 14.94
N ALA A 364 -32.76 -0.60 14.01
CA ALA A 364 -33.35 -1.10 12.78
C ALA A 364 -33.12 -0.06 11.68
N PHE A 365 -32.03 -0.21 10.97
CA PHE A 365 -31.47 0.84 10.10
C PHE A 365 -30.94 0.28 8.78
N ASP A 366 -31.18 1.01 7.70
CA ASP A 366 -30.53 0.81 6.41
C ASP A 366 -29.60 1.99 6.16
N PHE A 367 -28.33 1.72 5.97
CA PHE A 367 -27.28 2.70 5.80
C PHE A 367 -26.78 2.67 4.35
N GLU A 368 -27.05 3.75 3.58
CA GLU A 368 -26.58 3.84 2.20
C GLU A 368 -25.20 4.47 2.13
N SER A 369 -25.06 5.69 2.66
CA SER A 369 -23.83 6.46 2.50
C SER A 369 -23.69 7.55 3.56
N PHE A 370 -22.48 8.11 3.65
CA PHE A 370 -22.20 9.29 4.46
C PHE A 370 -21.19 10.21 3.77
N ARG A 371 -21.11 11.44 4.25
CA ARG A 371 -20.12 12.44 3.86
C ARG A 371 -19.84 13.37 5.01
N PHE A 372 -18.58 13.47 5.46
CA PHE A 372 -18.18 14.43 6.48
C PHE A 372 -18.20 15.87 5.95
N ILE A 373 -18.50 16.80 6.84
CA ILE A 373 -18.54 18.23 6.57
C ILE A 373 -17.23 18.82 7.04
N ARG A 374 -16.49 19.43 6.10
CA ARG A 374 -15.21 20.07 6.37
C ARG A 374 -15.39 21.31 7.25
N GLY A 375 -14.50 21.52 8.21
CA GLY A 375 -14.38 22.78 8.93
C GLY A 375 -13.94 23.91 8.00
N ASP A 376 -14.46 25.11 8.23
CA ASP A 376 -13.94 26.29 7.55
C ASP A 376 -12.55 26.60 8.17
N LEU A 377 -11.57 26.96 7.34
CA LEU A 377 -10.25 27.42 7.76
C LEU A 377 -10.33 28.84 8.30
#